data_f911ec44e370e7d2919b5f3deb47abb2
#
_entry.id   f911ec44e370e7d2919b5f3deb47abb2
#
_cell.length_a   1.000
_cell.length_b   1.000
_cell.length_c   1.000
_cell.angle_alpha   90.00
_cell.angle_beta   90.00
_cell.angle_gamma   90.00
#
_symmetry.space_group_name_H-M   'P 1'
#
loop_
_entity.id
_entity.type
_entity.pdbx_description
1 polymer ?
#
loop_
_entity_poly.entity_id
_entity_poly.type
_entity_poly.pdbx_seq_one_letter_code
_entity_poly.pdbx_strand_id
1 'polypeptide(L)'
;MKEIGFLGLGRMGSNMVNRIIDNGSIRTVIWNRTQEKMKPHVEKGAIGCESIKQVVSSLEQKPKVVWLMLPSGEITENAFTEVISLLEEGDIIIDGANSNFHDTIRRHSLAKEKNIHMLDVGVSGGIVAANTGYPMMIGGEQEIYTFTKPLFDSFGYPNGYDLVGEGGSGHYVKMIHNAIEYGMMQAISEGFDLLKNGRFKNLDLPKIAQVYNNGCVVDGFLMQMTKQALDKDPQLGYLKPHVDDSGEGKWSAVEAMEYSVPFTVNTYALHARYISHDHDSFAFKMLAAQRNEFGGHAIKKNE
;
A
#
# COMPACT_ATOMS: atom_id res chain seq x y z
N MET A 1 13.08 22.87 2.98
CA MET A 1 12.02 22.48 3.93
C MET A 1 12.66 22.16 5.28
N LYS A 2 12.12 22.67 6.40
CA LYS A 2 12.72 22.54 7.75
C LYS A 2 11.78 21.94 8.81
N GLU A 3 10.49 21.83 8.49
CA GLU A 3 9.51 21.25 9.42
C GLU A 3 8.34 20.59 8.69
N ILE A 4 7.66 19.68 9.39
CA ILE A 4 6.52 18.92 8.89
C ILE A 4 5.48 18.71 9.99
N GLY A 5 4.19 18.86 9.65
CA GLY A 5 3.07 18.32 10.40
C GLY A 5 2.77 16.92 9.92
N PHE A 6 2.76 15.90 10.76
CA PHE A 6 2.56 14.52 10.38
C PHE A 6 1.37 13.90 11.11
N LEU A 7 0.34 13.50 10.36
CA LEU A 7 -0.92 12.99 10.89
C LEU A 7 -1.04 11.48 10.65
N GLY A 8 -1.06 10.73 11.74
CA GLY A 8 -1.25 9.29 11.71
C GLY A 8 0.02 8.47 11.98
N LEU A 9 0.04 7.82 13.14
CA LEU A 9 1.11 6.97 13.63
C LEU A 9 0.69 5.49 13.64
N GLY A 10 0.23 5.03 12.47
CA GLY A 10 0.04 3.61 12.20
C GLY A 10 1.39 2.90 12.04
N ARG A 11 1.37 1.62 11.64
CA ARG A 11 2.61 0.82 11.46
C ARG A 11 3.65 1.50 10.57
N MET A 12 3.23 2.07 9.44
CA MET A 12 4.15 2.75 8.52
C MET A 12 4.46 4.18 8.99
N GLY A 13 3.44 4.98 9.35
CA GLY A 13 3.63 6.36 9.77
C GLY A 13 4.55 6.51 10.98
N SER A 14 4.44 5.62 11.97
CA SER A 14 5.33 5.58 13.12
C SER A 14 6.80 5.37 12.70
N ASN A 15 7.05 4.44 11.78
CA ASN A 15 8.40 4.18 11.28
C ASN A 15 8.94 5.34 10.44
N MET A 16 8.10 5.97 9.60
CA MET A 16 8.48 7.14 8.81
C MET A 16 8.89 8.30 9.72
N VAL A 17 8.07 8.61 10.74
CA VAL A 17 8.37 9.65 11.74
C VAL A 17 9.68 9.36 12.47
N ASN A 18 9.93 8.11 12.88
CA ASN A 18 11.23 7.75 13.48
C ASN A 18 12.40 8.08 12.55
N ARG A 19 12.32 7.71 11.27
CA ARG A 19 13.39 8.00 10.30
C ARG A 19 13.59 9.50 10.10
N ILE A 20 12.52 10.30 10.06
CA ILE A 20 12.61 11.76 9.94
C ILE A 20 13.33 12.35 11.17
N ILE A 21 12.98 11.89 12.37
CA ILE A 21 13.61 12.33 13.62
C ILE A 21 15.08 11.91 13.67
N ASP A 22 15.35 10.65 13.35
CA ASP A 22 16.72 10.09 13.38
C ASP A 22 17.64 10.78 12.35
N ASN A 23 17.09 11.28 11.23
CA ASN A 23 17.82 12.13 10.27
C ASN A 23 18.18 13.50 10.85
N GLY A 24 17.36 14.04 11.76
CA GLY A 24 17.64 15.25 12.53
C GLY A 24 17.54 16.58 11.78
N SER A 25 17.19 16.57 10.48
CA SER A 25 17.18 17.79 9.65
C SER A 25 15.81 18.50 9.61
N ILE A 26 14.74 17.84 10.06
CA ILE A 26 13.37 18.31 9.94
C ILE A 26 12.67 18.28 11.30
N ARG A 27 12.22 19.45 11.78
CA ARG A 27 11.37 19.56 12.97
C ARG A 27 10.03 18.88 12.70
N THR A 28 9.67 17.90 13.53
CA THR A 28 8.52 17.03 13.30
C THR A 28 7.42 17.28 14.33
N VAL A 29 6.28 17.77 13.88
CA VAL A 29 5.07 18.02 14.69
C VAL A 29 4.07 16.93 14.34
N ILE A 30 3.62 16.17 15.35
CA ILE A 30 2.85 14.94 15.14
C ILE A 30 1.48 14.98 15.81
N TRP A 31 0.53 14.29 15.17
CA TRP A 31 -0.77 13.98 15.77
C TRP A 31 -1.20 12.57 15.44
N ASN A 32 -1.85 11.93 16.40
CA ASN A 32 -2.52 10.66 16.22
C ASN A 32 -3.77 10.58 17.09
N ARG A 33 -4.86 9.99 16.57
CA ARG A 33 -6.11 9.80 17.31
C ARG A 33 -5.90 9.12 18.66
N THR A 34 -5.03 8.11 18.73
CA THR A 34 -4.62 7.45 19.97
C THR A 34 -3.36 8.16 20.47
N GLN A 35 -3.50 9.02 21.48
CA GLN A 35 -2.46 9.91 22.00
C GLN A 35 -1.22 9.16 22.53
N GLU A 36 -1.42 7.97 23.13
CA GLU A 36 -0.34 7.14 23.66
C GLU A 36 0.70 6.74 22.62
N LYS A 37 0.29 6.62 21.35
CA LYS A 37 1.20 6.29 20.25
C LYS A 37 2.20 7.39 19.92
N MET A 38 1.96 8.63 20.37
CA MET A 38 2.90 9.74 20.16
C MET A 38 4.06 9.70 21.16
N LYS A 39 3.87 9.15 22.37
CA LYS A 39 4.87 9.19 23.44
C LYS A 39 6.29 8.78 23.01
N PRO A 40 6.50 7.63 22.34
CA PRO A 40 7.85 7.22 21.94
C PRO A 40 8.52 8.18 20.96
N HIS A 41 7.73 8.90 20.15
CA HIS A 41 8.25 9.87 19.18
C HIS A 41 8.56 11.21 19.85
N VAL A 42 7.75 11.61 20.84
CA VAL A 42 8.00 12.82 21.66
C VAL A 42 9.29 12.65 22.48
N GLU A 43 9.52 11.48 23.06
CA GLU A 43 10.76 11.16 23.77
C GLU A 43 12.00 11.24 22.85
N LYS A 44 11.81 11.05 21.53
CA LYS A 44 12.85 11.21 20.52
C LYS A 44 12.97 12.61 19.93
N GLY A 45 12.15 13.57 20.39
CA GLY A 45 12.23 14.97 19.96
C GLY A 45 11.13 15.45 19.02
N ALA A 46 10.10 14.65 18.73
CA ALA A 46 8.91 15.15 18.05
C ALA A 46 8.05 16.02 18.98
N ILE A 47 7.27 16.91 18.40
CA ILE A 47 6.28 17.73 19.13
C ILE A 47 4.91 17.06 18.97
N GLY A 48 4.38 16.52 20.07
CA GLY A 48 3.04 15.92 20.11
C GLY A 48 1.95 16.97 20.25
N CYS A 49 0.88 16.86 19.48
CA CYS A 49 -0.28 17.74 19.49
C CYS A 49 -1.57 17.00 19.82
N GLU A 50 -2.51 17.66 20.47
CA GLU A 50 -3.81 17.08 20.88
C GLU A 50 -4.85 17.11 19.75
N SER A 51 -4.64 17.95 18.72
CA SER A 51 -5.55 18.13 17.59
C SER A 51 -4.81 18.45 16.29
N ILE A 52 -5.46 18.21 15.15
CA ILE A 52 -4.98 18.62 13.83
C ILE A 52 -4.77 20.14 13.78
N LYS A 53 -5.71 20.90 14.35
CA LYS A 53 -5.59 22.37 14.46
C LYS A 53 -4.31 22.78 15.17
N GLN A 54 -3.96 22.11 16.27
CA GLN A 54 -2.72 22.41 17.01
C GLN A 54 -1.48 22.06 16.16
N VAL A 55 -1.50 20.97 15.39
CA VAL A 55 -0.40 20.67 14.46
C VAL A 55 -0.18 21.84 13.50
N VAL A 56 -1.23 22.27 12.78
CA VAL A 56 -1.13 23.34 11.79
C VAL A 56 -0.68 24.68 12.42
N SER A 57 -1.18 25.00 13.63
CA SER A 57 -0.79 26.22 14.34
C SER A 57 0.63 26.19 14.91
N SER A 58 1.19 25.01 15.16
CA SER A 58 2.57 24.81 15.64
C SER A 58 3.62 24.87 14.53
N LEU A 59 3.21 24.87 13.26
CA LEU A 59 4.12 25.03 12.14
C LEU A 59 4.41 26.52 11.92
N GLU A 60 5.70 26.86 11.94
CA GLU A 60 6.20 28.25 11.85
C GLU A 60 6.71 28.60 10.43
N GLN A 61 7.23 27.58 9.70
CA GLN A 61 7.72 27.76 8.35
C GLN A 61 6.57 28.06 7.38
N LYS A 62 6.85 28.88 6.38
CA LYS A 62 6.01 29.07 5.18
C LYS A 62 6.78 28.62 3.94
N PRO A 63 6.14 27.89 3.03
CA PRO A 63 4.82 27.27 3.19
C PRO A 63 4.81 26.22 4.30
N LYS A 64 3.68 26.07 4.99
CA LYS A 64 3.45 24.95 5.90
C LYS A 64 3.31 23.67 5.10
N VAL A 65 3.80 22.55 5.66
CA VAL A 65 3.66 21.22 5.03
C VAL A 65 2.99 20.26 5.98
N VAL A 66 1.90 19.63 5.56
CA VAL A 66 1.16 18.64 6.37
C VAL A 66 1.03 17.34 5.61
N TRP A 67 1.48 16.25 6.22
CA TRP A 67 1.41 14.88 5.70
C TRP A 67 0.26 14.11 6.34
N LEU A 68 -0.59 13.48 5.52
CA LEU A 68 -1.64 12.55 5.94
C LEU A 68 -1.14 11.11 5.75
N MET A 69 -1.04 10.34 6.86
CA MET A 69 -0.69 8.91 6.83
C MET A 69 -1.77 8.12 7.58
N LEU A 70 -2.98 8.18 7.07
CA LEU A 70 -4.21 7.67 7.68
C LEU A 70 -4.80 6.52 6.84
N PRO A 71 -5.69 5.69 7.40
CA PRO A 71 -6.44 4.73 6.61
C PRO A 71 -7.23 5.43 5.49
N SER A 72 -7.14 4.91 4.25
CA SER A 72 -7.88 5.47 3.12
C SER A 72 -9.40 5.45 3.34
N GLY A 73 -10.13 6.30 2.63
CA GLY A 73 -11.58 6.48 2.78
C GLY A 73 -11.96 7.60 3.73
N GLU A 74 -13.03 7.44 4.48
CA GLU A 74 -13.67 8.48 5.30
C GLU A 74 -12.72 9.15 6.31
N ILE A 75 -11.83 8.36 6.91
CA ILE A 75 -10.88 8.90 7.91
C ILE A 75 -9.92 9.90 7.27
N THR A 76 -9.37 9.58 6.12
CA THR A 76 -8.50 10.48 5.35
C THR A 76 -9.28 11.67 4.81
N GLU A 77 -10.53 11.46 4.35
CA GLU A 77 -11.40 12.52 3.85
C GLU A 77 -11.69 13.58 4.92
N ASN A 78 -12.06 13.14 6.13
CA ASN A 78 -12.34 14.05 7.25
C ASN A 78 -11.08 14.83 7.66
N ALA A 79 -9.93 14.16 7.75
CA ALA A 79 -8.67 14.82 8.07
C ALA A 79 -8.25 15.81 6.96
N PHE A 80 -8.39 15.45 5.70
CA PHE A 80 -8.12 16.35 4.56
C PHE A 80 -8.99 17.60 4.65
N THR A 81 -10.31 17.44 4.87
CA THR A 81 -11.26 18.54 4.97
C THR A 81 -10.91 19.49 6.12
N GLU A 82 -10.52 18.94 7.28
CA GLU A 82 -10.07 19.75 8.42
C GLU A 82 -8.77 20.49 8.08
N VAL A 83 -7.75 19.79 7.58
CA VAL A 83 -6.44 20.39 7.25
C VAL A 83 -6.58 21.51 6.22
N ILE A 84 -7.31 21.28 5.12
CA ILE A 84 -7.48 22.28 4.05
C ILE A 84 -8.27 23.52 4.54
N SER A 85 -9.05 23.41 5.61
CA SER A 85 -9.73 24.55 6.23
C SER A 85 -8.81 25.40 7.12
N LEU A 86 -7.67 24.87 7.53
CA LEU A 86 -6.69 25.48 8.44
C LEU A 86 -5.44 26.00 7.72
N LEU A 87 -5.18 25.51 6.51
CA LEU A 87 -4.07 25.94 5.69
C LEU A 87 -4.40 27.25 4.94
N GLU A 88 -3.36 27.99 4.58
CA GLU A 88 -3.43 29.24 3.84
C GLU A 88 -2.91 29.03 2.41
N GLU A 89 -3.16 30.02 1.54
CA GLU A 89 -2.64 30.07 0.18
C GLU A 89 -1.12 29.80 0.14
N GLY A 90 -0.68 28.91 -0.74
CA GLY A 90 0.71 28.49 -0.90
C GLY A 90 1.17 27.39 0.07
N ASP A 91 0.38 27.05 1.09
CA ASP A 91 0.70 25.90 1.98
C ASP A 91 0.54 24.57 1.22
N ILE A 92 1.12 23.49 1.74
CA ILE A 92 1.25 22.21 1.06
C ILE A 92 0.60 21.10 1.90
N ILE A 93 -0.23 20.29 1.27
CA ILE A 93 -0.75 19.03 1.85
C ILE A 93 -0.18 17.84 1.08
N ILE A 94 0.23 16.78 1.79
CA ILE A 94 0.74 15.54 1.21
C ILE A 94 -0.18 14.40 1.65
N ASP A 95 -0.84 13.75 0.71
CA ASP A 95 -1.66 12.57 0.95
C ASP A 95 -0.84 11.29 0.72
N GLY A 96 -0.41 10.63 1.81
CA GLY A 96 0.31 9.35 1.80
C GLY A 96 -0.55 8.16 2.19
N ALA A 97 -1.88 8.27 2.13
CA ALA A 97 -2.83 7.28 2.63
C ALA A 97 -3.05 6.07 1.68
N ASN A 98 -2.37 6.00 0.54
CA ASN A 98 -2.65 5.00 -0.52
C ASN A 98 -4.15 4.99 -0.90
N SER A 99 -4.71 6.18 -1.09
CA SER A 99 -6.12 6.41 -1.38
C SER A 99 -6.51 5.91 -2.78
N ASN A 100 -7.82 5.73 -3.01
CA ASN A 100 -8.31 5.60 -4.38
C ASN A 100 -7.97 6.88 -5.17
N PHE A 101 -7.39 6.74 -6.35
CA PHE A 101 -6.90 7.87 -7.14
C PHE A 101 -8.01 8.82 -7.59
N HIS A 102 -9.26 8.37 -7.75
CA HIS A 102 -10.40 9.25 -8.02
C HIS A 102 -10.66 10.23 -6.87
N ASP A 103 -10.59 9.75 -5.61
CA ASP A 103 -10.68 10.63 -4.45
C ASP A 103 -9.52 11.61 -4.41
N THR A 104 -8.34 11.14 -4.80
CA THR A 104 -7.13 11.97 -4.84
C THR A 104 -7.26 13.09 -5.87
N ILE A 105 -7.71 12.80 -7.10
CA ILE A 105 -7.95 13.82 -8.13
C ILE A 105 -8.94 14.88 -7.63
N ARG A 106 -10.01 14.44 -6.97
CA ARG A 106 -11.01 15.35 -6.37
C ARG A 106 -10.37 16.24 -5.28
N ARG A 107 -9.53 15.67 -4.41
CA ARG A 107 -8.80 16.41 -3.36
C ARG A 107 -7.83 17.43 -3.97
N HIS A 108 -7.09 17.06 -5.03
CA HIS A 108 -6.25 18.01 -5.77
C HIS A 108 -7.05 19.20 -6.29
N SER A 109 -8.24 18.96 -6.86
CA SER A 109 -9.11 20.04 -7.34
C SER A 109 -9.56 20.95 -6.19
N LEU A 110 -9.99 20.40 -5.07
CA LEU A 110 -10.40 21.17 -3.88
C LEU A 110 -9.23 21.98 -3.26
N ALA A 111 -8.02 21.42 -3.23
CA ALA A 111 -6.83 22.13 -2.77
C ALA A 111 -6.52 23.32 -3.71
N LYS A 112 -6.55 23.09 -5.02
CA LYS A 112 -6.31 24.11 -6.04
C LYS A 112 -7.30 25.28 -5.96
N GLU A 113 -8.58 25.03 -5.69
CA GLU A 113 -9.61 26.07 -5.49
C GLU A 113 -9.26 27.05 -4.35
N LYS A 114 -8.43 26.61 -3.39
CA LYS A 114 -7.95 27.41 -2.26
C LYS A 114 -6.50 27.88 -2.42
N ASN A 115 -5.91 27.73 -3.59
CA ASN A 115 -4.49 28.00 -3.84
C ASN A 115 -3.55 27.24 -2.88
N ILE A 116 -3.95 26.05 -2.43
CA ILE A 116 -3.13 25.15 -1.63
C ILE A 116 -2.53 24.10 -2.58
N HIS A 117 -1.23 23.85 -2.44
CA HIS A 117 -0.56 22.83 -3.22
C HIS A 117 -0.81 21.43 -2.62
N MET A 118 -0.87 20.43 -3.47
CA MET A 118 -1.03 19.05 -3.03
C MET A 118 -0.07 18.12 -3.76
N LEU A 119 0.50 17.16 -3.00
CA LEU A 119 1.14 15.96 -3.53
C LEU A 119 0.37 14.73 -3.05
N ASP A 120 0.26 13.74 -3.90
CA ASP A 120 -0.20 12.40 -3.53
C ASP A 120 0.96 11.42 -3.62
N VAL A 121 1.08 10.57 -2.61
CA VAL A 121 2.25 9.70 -2.45
C VAL A 121 1.80 8.27 -2.22
N GLY A 122 1.97 7.46 -3.25
CA GLY A 122 1.83 6.01 -3.14
C GLY A 122 3.04 5.43 -2.42
N VAL A 123 2.86 5.02 -1.16
CA VAL A 123 3.94 4.49 -0.32
C VAL A 123 3.99 2.96 -0.41
N SER A 124 5.18 2.43 -0.66
CA SER A 124 5.45 0.98 -0.71
C SER A 124 6.47 0.56 0.36
N GLY A 125 6.84 -0.74 0.40
CA GLY A 125 7.87 -1.31 1.28
C GLY A 125 7.34 -1.87 2.61
N GLY A 126 6.11 -1.60 3.00
CA GLY A 126 5.49 -2.15 4.21
C GLY A 126 6.30 -1.92 5.49
N ILE A 127 6.31 -2.91 6.40
CA ILE A 127 7.06 -2.82 7.66
C ILE A 127 8.57 -3.00 7.48
N VAL A 128 9.01 -3.68 6.41
CA VAL A 128 10.44 -3.93 6.12
C VAL A 128 11.16 -2.62 5.80
N ALA A 129 10.45 -1.68 5.17
CA ALA A 129 10.97 -0.35 4.83
C ALA A 129 11.37 0.50 6.05
N ALA A 130 10.98 0.13 7.27
CA ALA A 130 11.47 0.75 8.49
C ALA A 130 13.02 0.77 8.54
N ASN A 131 13.67 -0.28 8.04
CA ASN A 131 15.13 -0.42 8.04
C ASN A 131 15.79 0.08 6.75
N THR A 132 15.12 -0.02 5.61
CA THR A 132 15.72 0.21 4.29
C THR A 132 15.33 1.54 3.65
N GLY A 133 14.24 2.17 4.11
CA GLY A 133 13.60 3.33 3.48
C GLY A 133 12.38 2.94 2.66
N TYR A 134 11.52 3.92 2.38
CA TYR A 134 10.25 3.73 1.71
C TYR A 134 10.33 4.07 0.22
N PRO A 135 10.06 3.12 -0.69
CA PRO A 135 9.80 3.44 -2.09
C PRO A 135 8.49 4.23 -2.21
N MET A 136 8.49 5.29 -3.05
CA MET A 136 7.33 6.17 -3.18
C MET A 136 7.12 6.59 -4.64
N MET A 137 5.86 6.59 -5.06
CA MET A 137 5.38 7.12 -6.34
C MET A 137 4.66 8.43 -6.03
N ILE A 138 5.20 9.56 -6.52
CA ILE A 138 4.74 10.89 -6.12
C ILE A 138 4.03 11.54 -7.32
N GLY A 139 2.80 12.04 -7.10
CA GLY A 139 2.04 12.82 -8.06
C GLY A 139 1.88 14.26 -7.60
N GLY A 140 1.96 15.22 -8.56
CA GLY A 140 1.76 16.62 -8.29
C GLY A 140 2.67 17.57 -9.09
N GLU A 141 2.87 18.78 -8.59
CA GLU A 141 3.64 19.80 -9.25
C GLU A 141 5.15 19.62 -9.01
N GLN A 142 5.97 19.77 -10.07
CA GLN A 142 7.43 19.61 -10.02
C GLN A 142 8.10 20.56 -9.01
N GLU A 143 7.63 21.79 -8.90
CA GLU A 143 8.20 22.78 -7.97
C GLU A 143 7.96 22.36 -6.52
N ILE A 144 6.77 21.86 -6.21
CA ILE A 144 6.38 21.39 -4.88
C ILE A 144 7.15 20.11 -4.51
N TYR A 145 7.31 19.18 -5.46
CA TYR A 145 8.17 18.01 -5.29
C TYR A 145 9.61 18.43 -4.97
N THR A 146 10.18 19.38 -5.72
CA THR A 146 11.54 19.86 -5.50
C THR A 146 11.69 20.52 -4.12
N PHE A 147 10.71 21.33 -3.69
CA PHE A 147 10.70 21.95 -2.36
C PHE A 147 10.61 20.90 -1.23
N THR A 148 9.81 19.88 -1.41
CA THR A 148 9.59 18.81 -0.39
C THR A 148 10.60 17.67 -0.46
N LYS A 149 11.48 17.64 -1.45
CA LYS A 149 12.49 16.60 -1.65
C LYS A 149 13.32 16.28 -0.40
N PRO A 150 13.78 17.26 0.43
CA PRO A 150 14.50 16.95 1.67
C PRO A 150 13.70 16.07 2.66
N LEU A 151 12.36 16.14 2.65
CA LEU A 151 11.52 15.25 3.43
C LEU A 151 11.60 13.81 2.88
N PHE A 152 11.44 13.63 1.57
CA PHE A 152 11.54 12.31 0.95
C PHE A 152 12.94 11.70 1.13
N ASP A 153 14.00 12.52 1.03
CA ASP A 153 15.38 12.09 1.30
C ASP A 153 15.56 11.54 2.74
N SER A 154 14.79 12.05 3.71
CA SER A 154 14.96 11.68 5.13
C SER A 154 14.48 10.26 5.46
N PHE A 155 13.52 9.71 4.70
CA PHE A 155 12.96 8.38 4.97
C PHE A 155 12.77 7.51 3.71
N GLY A 156 13.02 8.04 2.52
CA GLY A 156 12.87 7.33 1.26
C GLY A 156 13.93 6.23 1.07
N TYR A 157 13.58 5.25 0.26
CA TYR A 157 14.55 4.26 -0.22
C TYR A 157 15.48 4.93 -1.24
N PRO A 158 16.81 4.76 -1.15
CA PRO A 158 17.74 5.36 -2.10
C PRO A 158 17.38 5.00 -3.56
N ASN A 159 17.16 6.02 -4.40
CA ASN A 159 16.70 5.88 -5.78
C ASN A 159 15.35 5.16 -5.95
N GLY A 160 14.58 5.00 -4.87
CA GLY A 160 13.29 4.30 -4.87
C GLY A 160 12.08 5.23 -4.85
N TYR A 161 12.24 6.52 -5.09
CA TYR A 161 11.12 7.46 -5.15
C TYR A 161 11.38 8.55 -6.21
N ASP A 162 10.31 8.97 -6.86
CA ASP A 162 10.36 10.09 -7.81
C ASP A 162 8.96 10.66 -8.07
N LEU A 163 8.92 11.84 -8.71
CA LEU A 163 7.71 12.41 -9.28
C LEU A 163 7.35 11.62 -10.54
N VAL A 164 6.19 10.96 -10.52
CA VAL A 164 5.76 10.08 -11.63
C VAL A 164 4.74 10.73 -12.56
N GLY A 165 4.21 11.89 -12.20
CA GLY A 165 3.26 12.64 -13.02
C GLY A 165 2.50 13.71 -12.24
N GLU A 166 1.41 14.19 -12.83
CA GLU A 166 0.52 15.18 -12.22
C GLU A 166 -0.27 14.64 -11.03
N GLY A 167 -1.03 15.51 -10.37
CA GLY A 167 -1.84 15.16 -9.19
C GLY A 167 -2.80 14.00 -9.44
N GLY A 168 -2.74 12.99 -8.58
CA GLY A 168 -3.44 11.71 -8.67
C GLY A 168 -2.60 10.58 -9.24
N SER A 169 -1.52 10.89 -9.98
CA SER A 169 -0.66 9.87 -10.60
C SER A 169 0.11 9.03 -9.60
N GLY A 170 0.48 9.56 -8.45
CA GLY A 170 1.18 8.82 -7.40
C GLY A 170 0.37 7.64 -6.88
N HIS A 171 -0.86 7.90 -6.48
CA HIS A 171 -1.80 6.86 -6.03
C HIS A 171 -2.22 5.93 -7.17
N TYR A 172 -2.40 6.45 -8.39
CA TYR A 172 -2.68 5.64 -9.58
C TYR A 172 -1.57 4.63 -9.86
N VAL A 173 -0.32 5.09 -9.93
CA VAL A 173 0.85 4.22 -10.16
C VAL A 173 1.01 3.22 -9.02
N LYS A 174 0.75 3.63 -7.76
CA LYS A 174 0.78 2.72 -6.62
C LYS A 174 -0.30 1.65 -6.69
N MET A 175 -1.50 1.99 -7.14
CA MET A 175 -2.58 1.04 -7.38
C MET A 175 -2.17 -0.03 -8.40
N ILE A 176 -1.59 0.38 -9.53
CA ILE A 176 -1.10 -0.55 -10.58
C ILE A 176 0.06 -1.41 -10.05
N HIS A 177 0.99 -0.82 -9.28
CA HIS A 177 2.05 -1.58 -8.60
C HIS A 177 1.46 -2.73 -7.76
N ASN A 178 0.42 -2.47 -6.96
CA ASN A 178 -0.20 -3.50 -6.14
C ASN A 178 -0.91 -4.57 -6.96
N ALA A 179 -1.52 -4.22 -8.09
CA ALA A 179 -2.09 -5.20 -8.99
C ALA A 179 -1.02 -6.12 -9.63
N ILE A 180 0.12 -5.56 -10.02
CA ILE A 180 1.28 -6.34 -10.49
C ILE A 180 1.77 -7.28 -9.38
N GLU A 181 1.85 -6.80 -8.15
CA GLU A 181 2.21 -7.61 -6.98
C GLU A 181 1.27 -8.80 -6.80
N TYR A 182 -0.06 -8.62 -6.99
CA TYR A 182 -1.03 -9.73 -6.95
C TYR A 182 -0.71 -10.81 -7.99
N GLY A 183 -0.44 -10.42 -9.23
CA GLY A 183 -0.08 -11.35 -10.30
C GLY A 183 1.20 -12.11 -10.02
N MET A 184 2.24 -11.41 -9.54
CA MET A 184 3.51 -12.03 -9.17
C MET A 184 3.36 -13.01 -8.00
N MET A 185 2.64 -12.63 -6.94
CA MET A 185 2.36 -13.49 -5.79
C MET A 185 1.58 -14.75 -6.22
N GLN A 186 0.58 -14.60 -7.07
CA GLN A 186 -0.22 -15.72 -7.57
C GLN A 186 0.64 -16.70 -8.37
N ALA A 187 1.46 -16.22 -9.29
CA ALA A 187 2.35 -17.06 -10.11
C ALA A 187 3.36 -17.84 -9.23
N ILE A 188 3.96 -17.20 -8.23
CA ILE A 188 4.88 -17.85 -7.28
C ILE A 188 4.11 -18.92 -6.50
N SER A 189 2.92 -18.60 -5.97
CA SER A 189 2.13 -19.51 -5.14
C SER A 189 1.70 -20.77 -5.91
N GLU A 190 1.21 -20.61 -7.15
CA GLU A 190 0.85 -21.73 -8.02
C GLU A 190 2.05 -22.62 -8.37
N GLY A 191 3.21 -21.99 -8.63
CA GLY A 191 4.45 -22.73 -8.87
C GLY A 191 4.86 -23.58 -7.67
N PHE A 192 4.82 -23.05 -6.47
CA PHE A 192 5.14 -23.79 -5.25
C PHE A 192 4.08 -24.83 -4.89
N ASP A 193 2.79 -24.60 -5.20
CA ASP A 193 1.75 -25.60 -5.05
C ASP A 193 1.99 -26.80 -5.99
N LEU A 194 2.38 -26.56 -7.24
CA LEU A 194 2.74 -27.61 -8.18
C LEU A 194 4.00 -28.37 -7.74
N LEU A 195 5.01 -27.70 -7.19
CA LEU A 195 6.20 -28.35 -6.63
C LEU A 195 5.83 -29.29 -5.45
N LYS A 196 4.90 -28.84 -4.59
CA LYS A 196 4.44 -29.61 -3.43
C LYS A 196 3.60 -30.84 -3.82
N ASN A 197 2.66 -30.68 -4.77
CA ASN A 197 1.63 -31.67 -5.08
C ASN A 197 1.88 -32.44 -6.37
N GLY A 198 2.90 -32.06 -7.15
CA GLY A 198 3.22 -32.62 -8.46
C GLY A 198 3.90 -33.99 -8.44
N ARG A 199 4.68 -34.27 -9.47
CA ARG A 199 5.27 -35.60 -9.74
C ARG A 199 6.25 -36.04 -8.64
N PHE A 200 7.15 -35.16 -8.22
CA PHE A 200 8.19 -35.48 -7.25
C PHE A 200 7.69 -35.17 -5.84
N LYS A 201 7.58 -36.21 -5.02
CA LYS A 201 7.17 -36.06 -3.63
C LYS A 201 8.37 -35.73 -2.75
N ASN A 202 8.12 -35.08 -1.64
CA ASN A 202 9.14 -34.73 -0.64
C ASN A 202 10.22 -33.75 -1.15
N LEU A 203 9.90 -32.86 -2.10
CA LEU A 203 10.79 -31.77 -2.45
C LEU A 203 10.98 -30.83 -1.26
N ASP A 204 12.21 -30.38 -1.06
CA ASP A 204 12.58 -29.41 -0.02
C ASP A 204 12.26 -27.99 -0.52
N LEU A 205 11.02 -27.54 -0.26
CA LEU A 205 10.54 -26.23 -0.76
C LEU A 205 11.38 -25.05 -0.23
N PRO A 206 11.80 -24.99 1.05
CA PRO A 206 12.73 -23.96 1.51
C PRO A 206 14.02 -23.89 0.72
N LYS A 207 14.65 -25.03 0.39
CA LYS A 207 15.87 -25.07 -0.45
C LYS A 207 15.60 -24.62 -1.87
N ILE A 208 14.46 -25.00 -2.46
CA ILE A 208 14.08 -24.55 -3.79
C ILE A 208 13.91 -23.04 -3.80
N ALA A 209 13.18 -22.46 -2.82
CA ALA A 209 13.05 -21.02 -2.67
C ALA A 209 14.40 -20.33 -2.49
N GLN A 210 15.33 -20.94 -1.74
CA GLN A 210 16.72 -20.45 -1.59
C GLN A 210 17.44 -20.40 -2.96
N VAL A 211 17.34 -21.44 -3.77
CA VAL A 211 17.94 -21.48 -5.12
C VAL A 211 17.33 -20.41 -6.00
N TYR A 212 15.98 -20.32 -6.02
CA TYR A 212 15.27 -19.33 -6.84
C TYR A 212 15.59 -17.89 -6.48
N ASN A 213 15.91 -17.62 -5.20
CA ASN A 213 16.25 -16.29 -4.69
C ASN A 213 17.75 -15.96 -4.80
N ASN A 214 18.55 -16.71 -5.58
CA ASN A 214 19.98 -16.48 -5.76
C ASN A 214 20.37 -16.58 -7.24
N GLY A 215 20.09 -15.51 -7.99
CA GLY A 215 20.51 -15.35 -9.38
C GLY A 215 19.63 -16.05 -10.42
N CYS A 216 18.48 -16.63 -10.03
CA CYS A 216 17.49 -17.07 -10.98
C CYS A 216 16.66 -15.90 -11.53
N VAL A 217 16.08 -16.05 -12.73
CA VAL A 217 15.23 -15.02 -13.36
C VAL A 217 14.02 -14.64 -12.50
N VAL A 218 13.59 -15.53 -11.61
CA VAL A 218 12.44 -15.32 -10.71
C VAL A 218 12.86 -14.82 -9.31
N ASP A 219 14.11 -14.43 -9.09
CA ASP A 219 14.54 -13.90 -7.82
C ASP A 219 13.92 -12.53 -7.51
N GLY A 220 13.99 -12.11 -6.26
CA GLY A 220 13.52 -10.80 -5.83
C GLY A 220 12.80 -10.82 -4.49
N PHE A 221 12.28 -9.64 -4.11
CA PHE A 221 11.67 -9.43 -2.80
C PHE A 221 10.57 -10.45 -2.46
N LEU A 222 9.64 -10.73 -3.38
CA LEU A 222 8.57 -11.69 -3.14
C LEU A 222 9.08 -13.12 -2.98
N MET A 223 10.11 -13.53 -3.73
CA MET A 223 10.74 -14.84 -3.56
C MET A 223 11.47 -14.93 -2.21
N GLN A 224 12.11 -13.84 -1.76
CA GLN A 224 12.69 -13.77 -0.42
C GLN A 224 11.63 -13.93 0.67
N MET A 225 10.45 -13.30 0.54
CA MET A 225 9.34 -13.46 1.47
C MET A 225 8.77 -14.88 1.45
N THR A 226 8.70 -15.50 0.26
CA THR A 226 8.33 -16.91 0.09
C THR A 226 9.28 -17.83 0.86
N LYS A 227 10.59 -17.63 0.70
CA LYS A 227 11.59 -18.37 1.45
C LYS A 227 11.43 -18.20 2.96
N GLN A 228 11.29 -16.98 3.45
CA GLN A 228 11.11 -16.71 4.88
C GLN A 228 9.84 -17.38 5.46
N ALA A 229 8.76 -17.43 4.70
CA ALA A 229 7.55 -18.13 5.11
C ALA A 229 7.77 -19.64 5.22
N LEU A 230 8.40 -20.25 4.21
CA LEU A 230 8.70 -21.68 4.15
C LEU A 230 9.76 -22.10 5.17
N ASP A 231 10.70 -21.24 5.56
CA ASP A 231 11.67 -21.49 6.64
C ASP A 231 10.97 -21.63 8.00
N LYS A 232 9.87 -20.90 8.22
CA LYS A 232 9.09 -20.99 9.47
C LYS A 232 8.28 -22.28 9.53
N ASP A 233 7.63 -22.63 8.43
CA ASP A 233 6.87 -23.87 8.29
C ASP A 233 6.74 -24.26 6.81
N PRO A 234 7.44 -25.31 6.35
CA PRO A 234 7.36 -25.77 4.96
C PRO A 234 5.98 -26.24 4.53
N GLN A 235 5.08 -26.53 5.48
CA GLN A 235 3.71 -26.95 5.20
C GLN A 235 2.69 -25.83 5.27
N LEU A 236 3.06 -24.66 5.84
CA LEU A 236 2.18 -23.51 6.12
C LEU A 236 0.93 -23.90 6.92
N GLY A 237 1.07 -24.93 7.77
CA GLY A 237 -0.04 -25.59 8.49
C GLY A 237 -0.78 -24.68 9.48
N TYR A 238 -0.17 -23.57 9.88
CA TYR A 238 -0.76 -22.58 10.78
C TYR A 238 -1.69 -21.57 10.06
N LEU A 239 -1.76 -21.59 8.72
CA LEU A 239 -2.56 -20.67 7.93
C LEU A 239 -3.88 -21.30 7.46
N LYS A 240 -4.91 -20.46 7.37
CA LYS A 240 -6.12 -20.79 6.60
C LYS A 240 -5.92 -20.35 5.14
N PRO A 241 -6.50 -21.07 4.16
CA PRO A 241 -6.44 -20.70 2.74
C PRO A 241 -7.42 -19.54 2.42
N HIS A 242 -7.16 -18.36 2.98
CA HIS A 242 -7.99 -17.17 2.87
C HIS A 242 -7.08 -15.95 2.66
N VAL A 243 -7.30 -15.24 1.57
CA VAL A 243 -6.46 -14.08 1.18
C VAL A 243 -7.34 -12.88 0.89
N ASP A 244 -7.23 -11.83 1.72
CA ASP A 244 -7.97 -10.59 1.56
C ASP A 244 -7.54 -9.80 0.32
N ASP A 245 -8.48 -9.02 -0.24
CA ASP A 245 -8.25 -7.98 -1.22
C ASP A 245 -8.29 -6.60 -0.52
N SER A 246 -7.25 -5.81 -0.68
CA SER A 246 -7.13 -4.45 -0.13
C SER A 246 -7.75 -3.36 -1.03
N GLY A 247 -8.31 -3.75 -2.18
CA GLY A 247 -9.04 -2.87 -3.10
C GLY A 247 -8.26 -2.49 -4.35
N GLU A 248 -6.94 -2.35 -4.28
CA GLU A 248 -6.12 -1.86 -5.42
C GLU A 248 -6.19 -2.80 -6.63
N GLY A 249 -6.20 -4.12 -6.39
CA GLY A 249 -6.37 -5.11 -7.47
C GLY A 249 -7.71 -4.95 -8.20
N LYS A 250 -8.78 -4.70 -7.44
CA LYS A 250 -10.11 -4.44 -8.00
C LYS A 250 -10.18 -3.10 -8.74
N TRP A 251 -9.64 -2.03 -8.16
CA TRP A 251 -9.64 -0.71 -8.81
C TRP A 251 -8.85 -0.76 -10.13
N SER A 252 -7.70 -1.45 -10.16
CA SER A 252 -6.90 -1.63 -11.38
C SER A 252 -7.63 -2.44 -12.45
N ALA A 253 -8.38 -3.48 -12.07
CA ALA A 253 -9.16 -4.27 -13.03
C ALA A 253 -10.32 -3.45 -13.62
N VAL A 254 -10.99 -2.63 -12.81
CA VAL A 254 -12.05 -1.71 -13.28
C VAL A 254 -11.47 -0.68 -14.25
N GLU A 255 -10.35 -0.06 -13.90
CA GLU A 255 -9.65 0.92 -14.73
C GLU A 255 -9.22 0.31 -16.08
N ALA A 256 -8.66 -0.90 -16.07
CA ALA A 256 -8.30 -1.60 -17.28
C ALA A 256 -9.51 -1.85 -18.22
N MET A 257 -10.68 -2.16 -17.65
CA MET A 257 -11.92 -2.31 -18.43
C MET A 257 -12.40 -0.97 -19.00
N GLU A 258 -12.33 0.11 -18.22
CA GLU A 258 -12.71 1.46 -18.65
C GLU A 258 -11.91 1.91 -19.89
N TYR A 259 -10.60 1.63 -19.89
CA TYR A 259 -9.71 1.99 -21.00
C TYR A 259 -9.51 0.88 -22.02
N SER A 260 -10.26 -0.22 -21.93
CA SER A 260 -10.14 -1.38 -22.85
C SER A 260 -8.71 -1.95 -22.94
N VAL A 261 -7.98 -1.92 -21.83
CA VAL A 261 -6.63 -2.48 -21.71
C VAL A 261 -6.72 -3.94 -21.27
N PRO A 262 -6.13 -4.91 -22.00
CA PRO A 262 -6.07 -6.28 -21.54
C PRO A 262 -5.29 -6.41 -20.22
N PHE A 263 -5.94 -6.94 -19.17
CA PHE A 263 -5.38 -7.04 -17.82
C PHE A 263 -5.56 -8.45 -17.23
N THR A 264 -5.37 -9.46 -18.06
CA THR A 264 -5.79 -10.84 -17.81
C THR A 264 -5.14 -11.45 -16.58
N VAL A 265 -3.80 -11.40 -16.47
CA VAL A 265 -3.04 -12.03 -15.38
C VAL A 265 -3.43 -11.45 -14.03
N ASN A 266 -3.47 -10.13 -13.90
CA ASN A 266 -3.75 -9.46 -12.65
C ASN A 266 -5.22 -9.58 -12.24
N THR A 267 -6.15 -9.57 -13.21
CA THR A 267 -7.58 -9.84 -12.96
C THR A 267 -7.77 -11.28 -12.46
N TYR A 268 -7.05 -12.24 -13.03
CA TYR A 268 -7.10 -13.63 -12.57
C TYR A 268 -6.58 -13.78 -11.14
N ALA A 269 -5.48 -13.12 -10.81
CA ALA A 269 -4.93 -13.11 -9.44
C ALA A 269 -5.93 -12.51 -8.42
N LEU A 270 -6.68 -11.46 -8.80
CA LEU A 270 -7.77 -10.92 -8.00
C LEU A 270 -8.90 -11.95 -7.79
N HIS A 271 -9.33 -12.63 -8.85
CA HIS A 271 -10.36 -13.68 -8.76
C HIS A 271 -9.91 -14.87 -7.91
N ALA A 272 -8.62 -15.24 -7.94
CA ALA A 272 -8.07 -16.28 -7.06
C ALA A 272 -8.26 -15.92 -5.57
N ARG A 273 -8.11 -14.63 -5.19
CA ARG A 273 -8.43 -14.18 -3.83
C ARG A 273 -9.91 -14.34 -3.51
N TYR A 274 -10.82 -13.98 -4.42
CA TYR A 274 -12.26 -14.17 -4.22
C TYR A 274 -12.63 -15.65 -4.07
N ILE A 275 -12.02 -16.54 -4.87
CA ILE A 275 -12.20 -17.98 -4.76
C ILE A 275 -11.74 -18.48 -3.39
N SER A 276 -10.67 -17.92 -2.82
CA SER A 276 -10.19 -18.30 -1.48
C SER A 276 -11.19 -18.02 -0.34
N HIS A 277 -12.19 -17.17 -0.59
CA HIS A 277 -13.27 -16.85 0.37
C HIS A 277 -14.50 -17.73 0.18
N ASP A 278 -14.69 -18.33 -1.01
CA ASP A 278 -15.91 -19.05 -1.39
C ASP A 278 -15.77 -20.56 -1.12
N HIS A 279 -16.01 -20.95 0.13
CA HIS A 279 -15.96 -22.35 0.56
C HIS A 279 -17.22 -23.15 0.27
N ASP A 280 -18.31 -22.51 -0.22
CA ASP A 280 -19.60 -23.15 -0.54
C ASP A 280 -20.21 -22.59 -1.83
N SER A 281 -19.42 -22.62 -2.90
CA SER A 281 -19.71 -21.97 -4.17
C SER A 281 -21.01 -22.44 -4.81
N PHE A 282 -21.99 -21.53 -4.93
CA PHE A 282 -23.22 -21.78 -5.69
C PHE A 282 -22.94 -22.06 -7.17
N ALA A 283 -21.94 -21.40 -7.76
CA ALA A 283 -21.53 -21.63 -9.15
C ALA A 283 -21.07 -23.07 -9.39
N PHE A 284 -20.25 -23.61 -8.50
CA PHE A 284 -19.80 -25.00 -8.59
C PHE A 284 -20.94 -26.00 -8.33
N LYS A 285 -21.86 -25.69 -7.42
CA LYS A 285 -23.09 -26.48 -7.22
C LYS A 285 -23.95 -26.47 -8.47
N MET A 286 -24.13 -25.34 -9.12
CA MET A 286 -24.89 -25.20 -10.37
C MET A 286 -24.24 -26.01 -11.51
N LEU A 287 -22.91 -25.95 -11.66
CA LEU A 287 -22.19 -26.76 -12.64
C LEU A 287 -22.39 -28.27 -12.41
N ALA A 288 -22.32 -28.71 -11.14
CA ALA A 288 -22.56 -30.11 -10.80
C ALA A 288 -24.02 -30.53 -11.12
N ALA A 289 -24.99 -29.70 -10.79
CA ALA A 289 -26.39 -29.93 -11.08
C ALA A 289 -26.64 -30.01 -12.62
N GLN A 290 -26.14 -29.06 -13.38
CA GLN A 290 -26.24 -29.07 -14.85
C GLN A 290 -25.66 -30.34 -15.46
N ARG A 291 -24.47 -30.78 -15.04
CA ARG A 291 -23.85 -32.01 -15.53
C ARG A 291 -24.67 -33.25 -15.18
N ASN A 292 -25.32 -33.25 -14.02
CA ASN A 292 -26.24 -34.33 -13.65
C ASN A 292 -27.48 -34.34 -14.54
N GLU A 293 -28.11 -33.19 -14.76
CA GLU A 293 -29.36 -33.10 -15.56
C GLU A 293 -29.18 -33.47 -17.03
N PHE A 294 -28.13 -32.99 -17.70
CA PHE A 294 -27.97 -33.31 -19.13
C PHE A 294 -27.25 -34.61 -19.41
N GLY A 295 -26.40 -35.10 -18.52
CA GLY A 295 -25.53 -36.26 -18.75
C GLY A 295 -25.61 -37.38 -17.73
N GLY A 296 -26.46 -37.25 -16.71
CA GLY A 296 -26.55 -38.22 -15.61
C GLY A 296 -25.26 -38.41 -14.80
N HIS A 297 -24.34 -37.43 -14.86
CA HIS A 297 -23.06 -37.51 -14.14
C HIS A 297 -23.28 -37.56 -12.62
N ALA A 298 -22.54 -38.41 -11.94
CA ALA A 298 -22.64 -38.54 -10.49
C ALA A 298 -22.30 -37.20 -9.79
N ILE A 299 -23.10 -36.84 -8.80
CA ILE A 299 -22.91 -35.67 -7.93
C ILE A 299 -22.58 -36.11 -6.52
N LYS A 300 -21.77 -35.29 -5.81
CA LYS A 300 -21.56 -35.45 -4.36
C LYS A 300 -22.69 -34.65 -3.67
N LYS A 301 -23.38 -35.25 -2.73
CA LYS A 301 -24.41 -34.60 -1.89
C LYS A 301 -23.82 -34.26 -0.53
N ASN A 302 -24.35 -33.22 0.12
CA ASN A 302 -24.07 -32.99 1.54
C ASN A 302 -24.63 -34.16 2.34
N GLU A 303 -23.88 -34.62 3.34
CA GLU A 303 -24.35 -35.61 4.31
C GLU A 303 -25.44 -35.04 5.21
#